data_6699ff578278d1c61181df47c6493744
#
_entry.id   6699ff578278d1c61181df47c6493744
#
_cell.length_a   1.000
_cell.length_b   1.000
_cell.length_c   1.000
_cell.angle_alpha   90.00
_cell.angle_beta   90.00
_cell.angle_gamma   90.00
#
_symmetry.space_group_name_H-M   'P 1'
#
loop_
_entity.id
_entity.type
_entity.pdbx_description
1 polymer ?
#
loop_
_entity_poly.entity_id
_entity_poly.type
_entity_poly.pdbx_seq_one_letter_code
_entity_poly.pdbx_strand_id
1 'polypeptide(L)'
;MTVNQKGKVADLSVTQAIGVSLGSLALGWFLYDFLCKTPIGKNLVLLGLLVYAVVVLSAYAYSELFSSRAALLHVGAMVATWMTGNVFFIIIPNQKKVVASLQRGEAPDPLLGQQAKQRSTHNNYLTLPVLFMMLSNHYPMTFVGDDLW
;
A
#
# COMPACT_ATOMS: atom_id res chain seq x y z
N MET A 1 18.01 -16.16 7.13
CA MET A 1 17.78 -15.97 8.58
C MET A 1 17.48 -14.50 8.80
N THR A 2 16.23 -14.20 9.10
CA THR A 2 15.77 -12.83 9.41
C THR A 2 15.93 -12.64 10.92
N VAL A 3 17.13 -12.33 11.39
CA VAL A 3 17.36 -12.07 12.81
C VAL A 3 16.91 -10.65 13.12
N ASN A 4 15.90 -10.51 13.95
CA ASN A 4 15.52 -9.24 14.57
C ASN A 4 16.64 -8.86 15.55
N GLN A 5 17.15 -7.65 15.50
CA GLN A 5 18.20 -7.15 16.41
C GLN A 5 17.82 -7.20 17.89
N LYS A 6 16.53 -7.37 18.23
CA LYS A 6 16.02 -7.54 19.60
C LYS A 6 15.83 -9.01 20.03
N GLY A 7 16.31 -10.00 19.25
CA GLY A 7 16.16 -11.42 19.58
C GLY A 7 14.71 -11.95 19.53
N LYS A 8 13.76 -11.15 19.08
CA LYS A 8 12.37 -11.54 18.82
C LYS A 8 12.23 -11.83 17.32
N VAL A 9 12.46 -13.04 16.95
CA VAL A 9 12.15 -13.53 15.61
C VAL A 9 11.06 -14.57 15.78
N ALA A 10 9.96 -14.39 15.07
CA ALA A 10 9.10 -15.52 14.81
C ALA A 10 9.97 -16.54 14.02
N ASP A 11 10.14 -17.74 14.54
CA ASP A 11 10.83 -18.83 13.85
C ASP A 11 10.01 -19.28 12.64
N LEU A 12 10.01 -18.43 11.60
CA LEU A 12 9.32 -18.70 10.35
C LEU A 12 10.25 -19.47 9.43
N SER A 13 9.77 -20.60 8.94
CA SER A 13 10.42 -21.25 7.80
C SER A 13 10.39 -20.31 6.58
N VAL A 14 11.28 -20.50 5.61
CA VAL A 14 11.33 -19.67 4.39
C VAL A 14 9.99 -19.65 3.68
N THR A 15 9.31 -20.81 3.59
CA THR A 15 7.98 -20.91 2.96
C THR A 15 6.91 -20.11 3.72
N GLN A 16 6.94 -20.17 5.05
CA GLN A 16 6.01 -19.38 5.89
C GLN A 16 6.28 -17.87 5.75
N ALA A 17 7.54 -17.45 5.75
CA ALA A 17 7.90 -16.05 5.58
C ALA A 17 7.43 -15.51 4.21
N ILE A 18 7.60 -16.27 3.13
CA ILE A 18 7.10 -15.92 1.79
C ILE A 18 5.56 -15.87 1.80
N GLY A 19 4.90 -16.86 2.39
CA GLY A 19 3.43 -16.90 2.48
C GLY A 19 2.85 -15.71 3.24
N VAL A 20 3.43 -15.36 4.38
CA VAL A 20 3.03 -14.17 5.17
C VAL A 20 3.29 -12.89 4.37
N SER A 21 4.44 -12.77 3.72
CA SER A 21 4.78 -11.60 2.91
C SER A 21 3.76 -11.39 1.79
N LEU A 22 3.59 -12.37 0.91
CA LEU A 22 2.67 -12.25 -0.24
C LEU A 22 1.21 -12.14 0.20
N GLY A 23 0.82 -12.93 1.22
CA GLY A 23 -0.53 -12.88 1.77
C GLY A 23 -0.89 -11.52 2.36
N SER A 24 0.03 -10.90 3.08
CA SER A 24 -0.18 -9.56 3.65
C SER A 24 -0.26 -8.46 2.60
N LEU A 25 0.52 -8.54 1.50
CA LEU A 25 0.40 -7.61 0.38
C LEU A 25 -0.97 -7.71 -0.30
N ALA A 26 -1.43 -8.95 -0.56
CA ALA A 26 -2.74 -9.19 -1.16
C ALA A 26 -3.87 -8.73 -0.23
N LEU A 27 -3.83 -9.10 1.05
CA LEU A 27 -4.82 -8.69 2.05
C LEU A 27 -4.85 -7.16 2.20
N GLY A 28 -3.69 -6.53 2.25
CA GLY A 28 -3.56 -5.07 2.32
C GLY A 28 -4.21 -4.38 1.12
N TRP A 29 -4.04 -4.92 -0.09
CA TRP A 29 -4.71 -4.42 -1.28
C TRP A 29 -6.23 -4.52 -1.18
N PHE A 30 -6.77 -5.68 -0.81
CA PHE A 30 -8.21 -5.87 -0.68
C PHE A 30 -8.81 -4.96 0.39
N LEU A 31 -8.16 -4.82 1.53
CA LEU A 31 -8.60 -3.93 2.60
C LEU A 31 -8.63 -2.46 2.13
N TYR A 32 -7.57 -2.00 1.51
CA TYR A 32 -7.49 -0.65 0.97
C TYR A 32 -8.54 -0.39 -0.12
N ASP A 33 -8.70 -1.31 -1.06
CA ASP A 33 -9.70 -1.20 -2.13
C ASP A 33 -11.13 -1.18 -1.57
N PHE A 34 -11.41 -2.02 -0.58
CA PHE A 34 -12.68 -2.03 0.13
C PHE A 34 -12.95 -0.67 0.80
N LEU A 35 -12.01 -0.12 1.56
CA LEU A 35 -12.17 1.19 2.21
C LEU A 35 -12.49 2.29 1.20
N CYS A 36 -11.83 2.30 0.06
CA CYS A 36 -12.07 3.28 -0.99
C CYS A 36 -13.46 3.16 -1.64
N LYS A 37 -14.06 1.97 -1.65
CA LYS A 37 -15.41 1.71 -2.22
C LYS A 37 -16.53 2.03 -1.25
N THR A 38 -16.25 2.13 0.04
CA THR A 38 -17.23 2.48 1.07
C THR A 38 -17.58 3.99 1.04
N PRO A 39 -18.66 4.42 1.71
CA PRO A 39 -18.95 5.85 1.89
C PRO A 39 -17.81 6.66 2.51
N ILE A 40 -16.95 6.00 3.32
CA ILE A 40 -15.73 6.58 3.90
C ILE A 40 -14.79 7.08 2.82
N GLY A 41 -14.71 6.38 1.69
CA GLY A 41 -13.89 6.75 0.54
C GLY A 41 -14.25 8.11 -0.07
N LYS A 42 -15.44 8.66 0.20
CA LYS A 42 -15.84 9.99 -0.24
C LYS A 42 -15.25 11.12 0.62
N ASN A 43 -14.84 10.82 1.84
CA ASN A 43 -14.18 11.77 2.74
C ASN A 43 -12.67 11.55 2.73
N LEU A 44 -11.95 12.44 2.03
CA LEU A 44 -10.51 12.32 1.84
C LEU A 44 -9.73 12.31 3.17
N VAL A 45 -10.17 13.12 4.15
CA VAL A 45 -9.48 13.21 5.45
C VAL A 45 -9.69 11.93 6.25
N LEU A 46 -10.94 11.45 6.36
CA LEU A 46 -11.24 10.22 7.11
C LEU A 46 -10.56 9.01 6.48
N LEU A 47 -10.63 8.88 5.15
CA LEU A 47 -9.94 7.83 4.44
C LEU A 47 -8.42 7.91 4.63
N GLY A 48 -7.84 9.11 4.56
CA GLY A 48 -6.42 9.33 4.80
C GLY A 48 -5.98 8.90 6.20
N LEU A 49 -6.76 9.22 7.23
CA LEU A 49 -6.50 8.79 8.61
C LEU A 49 -6.57 7.25 8.76
N LEU A 50 -7.56 6.61 8.14
CA LEU A 50 -7.69 5.15 8.19
C LEU A 50 -6.56 4.45 7.42
N VAL A 51 -6.18 4.95 6.24
CA VAL A 51 -5.04 4.44 5.48
C VAL A 51 -3.76 4.60 6.27
N TYR A 52 -3.56 5.75 6.91
CA TYR A 52 -2.43 5.98 7.80
C TYR A 52 -2.41 4.99 8.97
N ALA A 53 -3.55 4.77 9.63
CA ALA A 53 -3.65 3.77 10.70
C ALA A 53 -3.30 2.36 10.22
N VAL A 54 -3.77 1.95 9.03
CA VAL A 54 -3.41 0.66 8.44
C VAL A 54 -1.90 0.56 8.18
N VAL A 55 -1.27 1.63 7.68
CA VAL A 55 0.18 1.66 7.46
C VAL A 55 0.94 1.51 8.78
N VAL A 56 0.56 2.26 9.83
CA VAL A 56 1.20 2.20 11.16
C VAL A 56 1.04 0.82 11.79
N LEU A 57 -0.18 0.25 11.78
CA LEU A 57 -0.45 -1.08 12.30
C LEU A 57 0.34 -2.16 11.55
N SER A 58 0.43 -2.04 10.22
CA SER A 58 1.23 -2.96 9.41
C SER A 58 2.72 -2.82 9.69
N ALA A 59 3.22 -1.60 9.89
CA ALA A 59 4.61 -1.36 10.25
C ALA A 59 4.93 -2.02 11.60
N TYR A 60 4.07 -1.86 12.59
CA TYR A 60 4.20 -2.53 13.88
C TYR A 60 4.19 -4.07 13.73
N ALA A 61 3.20 -4.63 13.03
CA ALA A 61 3.11 -6.07 12.80
C ALA A 61 4.34 -6.64 12.08
N TYR A 62 4.82 -5.93 11.06
CA TYR A 62 6.04 -6.35 10.35
C TYR A 62 7.30 -6.23 11.21
N SER A 63 7.37 -5.26 12.12
CA SER A 63 8.51 -5.14 13.04
C SER A 63 8.60 -6.29 14.05
N GLU A 64 7.47 -6.91 14.37
CA GLU A 64 7.44 -8.11 15.21
C GLU A 64 7.80 -9.39 14.46
N LEU A 65 7.56 -9.41 13.13
CA LEU A 65 7.75 -10.61 12.28
C LEU A 65 9.11 -10.63 11.55
N PHE A 66 9.60 -9.45 11.16
CA PHE A 66 10.79 -9.31 10.32
C PHE A 66 11.85 -8.42 10.97
N SER A 67 13.06 -8.45 10.45
CA SER A 67 14.09 -7.49 10.85
C SER A 67 13.65 -6.06 10.49
N SER A 68 14.12 -5.06 11.22
CA SER A 68 13.74 -3.65 11.02
C SER A 68 13.86 -3.19 9.57
N ARG A 69 14.94 -3.60 8.89
CA ARG A 69 15.14 -3.34 7.46
C ARG A 69 14.07 -3.98 6.59
N ALA A 70 13.75 -5.25 6.84
CA ALA A 70 12.75 -5.97 6.07
C ALA A 70 11.34 -5.46 6.37
N ALA A 71 11.05 -5.09 7.62
CA ALA A 71 9.77 -4.52 8.01
C ALA A 71 9.48 -3.22 7.23
N LEU A 72 10.42 -2.28 7.22
CA LEU A 72 10.24 -1.01 6.49
C LEU A 72 10.07 -1.23 4.98
N LEU A 73 10.85 -2.16 4.41
CA LEU A 73 10.72 -2.54 3.01
C LEU A 73 9.35 -3.16 2.69
N HIS A 74 8.81 -3.99 3.60
CA HIS A 74 7.47 -4.59 3.43
C HIS A 74 6.34 -3.57 3.48
N VAL A 75 6.44 -2.57 4.37
CA VAL A 75 5.48 -1.44 4.36
C VAL A 75 5.52 -0.72 3.02
N GLY A 76 6.71 -0.40 2.52
CA GLY A 76 6.88 0.21 1.20
C GLY A 76 6.29 -0.66 0.08
N ALA A 77 6.55 -1.97 0.10
CA ALA A 77 6.02 -2.92 -0.87
C ALA A 77 4.49 -3.02 -0.81
N MET A 78 3.89 -2.98 0.39
CA MET A 78 2.44 -2.98 0.57
C MET A 78 1.80 -1.74 -0.07
N VAL A 79 2.31 -0.55 0.24
CA VAL A 79 1.79 0.70 -0.34
C VAL A 79 2.04 0.75 -1.85
N ALA A 80 3.19 0.29 -2.34
CA ALA A 80 3.45 0.16 -3.78
C ALA A 80 2.47 -0.81 -4.48
N THR A 81 2.07 -1.88 -3.80
CA THR A 81 1.04 -2.81 -4.28
C THR A 81 -0.32 -2.10 -4.42
N TRP A 82 -0.71 -1.25 -3.45
CA TRP A 82 -1.91 -0.43 -3.56
C TRP A 82 -1.86 0.51 -4.77
N MET A 83 -0.74 1.19 -4.96
CA MET A 83 -0.56 2.11 -6.09
C MET A 83 -0.63 1.39 -7.44
N THR A 84 0.02 0.24 -7.55
CA THR A 84 0.00 -0.59 -8.74
C THR A 84 -1.41 -1.13 -9.02
N GLY A 85 -2.08 -1.67 -8.02
CA GLY A 85 -3.46 -2.14 -8.12
C GLY A 85 -4.43 -1.02 -8.53
N ASN A 86 -4.27 0.20 -8.00
CA ASN A 86 -5.03 1.37 -8.43
C ASN A 86 -4.92 1.59 -9.95
N VAL A 87 -3.70 1.51 -10.49
CA VAL A 87 -3.47 1.73 -11.93
C VAL A 87 -4.11 0.63 -12.76
N PHE A 88 -3.79 -0.62 -12.47
CA PHE A 88 -4.19 -1.74 -13.32
C PHE A 88 -5.66 -2.12 -13.22
N PHE A 89 -6.24 -2.04 -12.02
CA PHE A 89 -7.60 -2.53 -11.79
C PHE A 89 -8.66 -1.43 -11.80
N ILE A 90 -8.29 -0.16 -11.58
CA ILE A 90 -9.25 0.93 -11.45
C ILE A 90 -9.01 2.02 -12.50
N ILE A 91 -7.81 2.62 -12.54
CA ILE A 91 -7.56 3.80 -13.35
C ILE A 91 -7.64 3.43 -14.85
N ILE A 92 -6.82 2.49 -15.30
CA ILE A 92 -6.77 2.12 -16.72
C ILE A 92 -8.12 1.59 -17.23
N PRO A 93 -8.81 0.62 -16.55
CA PRO A 93 -10.09 0.14 -17.03
C PRO A 93 -11.16 1.23 -17.12
N ASN A 94 -11.24 2.12 -16.10
CA ASN A 94 -12.21 3.21 -16.11
C ASN A 94 -11.93 4.21 -17.23
N GLN A 95 -10.66 4.59 -17.43
CA GLN A 95 -10.27 5.49 -18.52
C GLN A 95 -10.57 4.89 -19.90
N LYS A 96 -10.32 3.60 -20.11
CA LYS A 96 -10.68 2.92 -21.37
C LYS A 96 -12.18 3.01 -21.67
N LYS A 97 -13.04 2.82 -20.65
CA LYS A 97 -14.50 2.94 -20.78
C LYS A 97 -14.91 4.38 -21.13
N VAL A 98 -14.34 5.37 -20.45
CA VAL A 98 -14.60 6.80 -20.70
C VAL A 98 -14.23 7.15 -22.13
N VAL A 99 -13.04 6.79 -22.59
CA VAL A 99 -12.59 7.05 -23.97
C VAL A 99 -13.50 6.37 -25.00
N ALA A 100 -13.89 5.13 -24.78
CA ALA A 100 -14.79 4.40 -25.68
C ALA A 100 -16.17 5.08 -25.79
N SER A 101 -16.73 5.61 -24.70
CA SER A 101 -17.99 6.38 -24.73
C SER A 101 -17.84 7.66 -25.55
N LEU A 102 -16.76 8.41 -25.34
CA LEU A 102 -16.49 9.63 -26.09
C LEU A 102 -16.31 9.37 -27.61
N GLN A 103 -15.65 8.27 -27.95
CA GLN A 103 -15.48 7.88 -29.37
C GLN A 103 -16.83 7.55 -30.05
N ARG A 104 -17.82 7.09 -29.29
CA ARG A 104 -19.18 6.87 -29.79
C ARG A 104 -20.07 8.11 -29.76
N GLY A 105 -19.54 9.26 -29.32
CA GLY A 105 -20.33 10.48 -29.15
C GLY A 105 -21.29 10.43 -27.94
N GLU A 106 -21.11 9.49 -27.02
CA GLU A 106 -21.91 9.31 -25.82
C GLU A 106 -21.28 10.02 -24.62
N ALA A 107 -22.12 10.53 -23.71
CA ALA A 107 -21.64 11.05 -22.45
C ALA A 107 -21.11 9.89 -21.56
N PRO A 108 -19.86 9.94 -21.10
CA PRO A 108 -19.33 8.89 -20.23
C PRO A 108 -19.95 8.92 -18.85
N ASP A 109 -20.03 7.77 -18.17
CA ASP A 109 -20.47 7.68 -16.77
C ASP A 109 -19.52 8.49 -15.86
N PRO A 110 -20.04 9.52 -15.16
CA PRO A 110 -19.22 10.37 -14.27
C PRO A 110 -18.54 9.61 -13.14
N LEU A 111 -19.12 8.46 -12.69
CA LEU A 111 -18.56 7.65 -11.61
C LEU A 111 -17.21 7.06 -11.99
N LEU A 112 -17.02 6.68 -13.26
CA LEU A 112 -15.74 6.13 -13.74
C LEU A 112 -14.61 7.15 -13.61
N GLY A 113 -14.89 8.40 -14.00
CA GLY A 113 -13.93 9.49 -13.85
C GLY A 113 -13.61 9.83 -12.39
N GLN A 114 -14.63 9.86 -11.55
CA GLN A 114 -14.47 10.13 -10.10
C GLN A 114 -13.61 9.07 -9.42
N GLN A 115 -13.86 7.78 -9.68
CA GLN A 115 -13.07 6.68 -9.13
C GLN A 115 -11.62 6.73 -9.61
N ALA A 116 -11.40 6.94 -10.90
CA ALA A 116 -10.05 7.06 -11.45
C ALA A 116 -9.30 8.25 -10.84
N LYS A 117 -9.96 9.40 -10.69
CA LYS A 117 -9.40 10.60 -10.05
C LYS A 117 -9.04 10.34 -8.59
N GLN A 118 -9.93 9.72 -7.81
CA GLN A 118 -9.67 9.37 -6.42
C GLN A 118 -8.38 8.54 -6.30
N ARG A 119 -8.28 7.45 -7.06
CA ARG A 119 -7.11 6.55 -7.00
C ARG A 119 -5.82 7.23 -7.50
N SER A 120 -5.91 8.04 -8.52
CA SER A 120 -4.76 8.82 -9.01
C SER A 120 -4.27 9.83 -7.95
N THR A 121 -5.20 10.48 -7.26
CA THR A 121 -4.89 11.39 -6.15
C THR A 121 -4.17 10.66 -5.01
N HIS A 122 -4.65 9.46 -4.61
CA HIS A 122 -3.98 8.65 -3.60
C HIS A 122 -2.56 8.25 -4.03
N ASN A 123 -2.40 7.79 -5.27
CA ASN A 123 -1.08 7.45 -5.80
C ASN A 123 -0.12 8.63 -5.73
N ASN A 124 -0.59 9.83 -6.05
CA ASN A 124 0.23 11.03 -5.98
C ASN A 124 0.72 11.32 -4.54
N TYR A 125 -0.16 11.25 -3.54
CA TYR A 125 0.22 11.45 -2.14
C TYR A 125 1.12 10.33 -1.59
N LEU A 126 0.93 9.09 -2.04
CA LEU A 126 1.69 7.93 -1.58
C LEU A 126 3.08 7.82 -2.24
N THR A 127 3.36 8.57 -3.31
CA THR A 127 4.62 8.47 -4.05
C THR A 127 5.84 8.76 -3.17
N LEU A 128 5.85 9.88 -2.44
CA LEU A 128 7.00 10.24 -1.59
C LEU A 128 7.19 9.27 -0.43
N PRO A 129 6.15 8.88 0.34
CA PRO A 129 6.28 7.84 1.36
C PRO A 129 6.85 6.51 0.83
N VAL A 130 6.37 6.04 -0.32
CA VAL A 130 6.88 4.80 -0.93
C VAL A 130 8.34 4.93 -1.33
N LEU A 131 8.71 6.02 -1.99
CA LEU A 131 10.10 6.27 -2.37
C LEU A 131 11.00 6.30 -1.13
N PHE A 132 10.59 6.99 -0.06
CA PHE A 132 11.34 7.01 1.19
C PHE A 132 11.54 5.59 1.75
N MET A 133 10.47 4.80 1.89
CA MET A 133 10.54 3.45 2.44
C MET A 133 11.39 2.51 1.59
N MET A 134 11.31 2.62 0.27
CA MET A 134 12.10 1.77 -0.64
C MET A 134 13.58 2.17 -0.69
N LEU A 135 13.87 3.47 -0.68
CA LEU A 135 15.24 3.98 -0.68
C LEU A 135 15.93 3.82 0.67
N SER A 136 15.19 3.85 1.77
CA SER A 136 15.72 3.71 3.13
C SER A 136 16.59 2.46 3.31
N ASN A 137 16.31 1.41 2.53
CA ASN A 137 17.11 0.20 2.50
C ASN A 137 18.60 0.42 2.19
N HIS A 138 18.95 1.51 1.51
CA HIS A 138 20.31 1.90 1.19
C HIS A 138 20.96 2.80 2.27
N TYR A 139 20.19 3.20 3.28
CA TYR A 139 20.64 4.10 4.35
C TYR A 139 20.50 3.42 5.72
N PRO A 140 21.57 2.78 6.22
CA PRO A 140 21.52 2.03 7.49
C PRO A 140 21.00 2.85 8.68
N MET A 141 21.26 4.16 8.68
CA MET A 141 20.79 5.07 9.76
C MET A 141 19.26 5.12 9.92
N THR A 142 18.48 4.66 8.94
CA THR A 142 17.02 4.67 9.02
C THR A 142 16.45 3.50 9.83
N PHE A 143 17.28 2.49 10.14
CA PHE A 143 16.85 1.28 10.88
C PHE A 143 17.92 0.76 11.87
N VAL A 144 19.04 1.50 12.04
CA VAL A 144 20.06 1.21 13.04
C VAL A 144 19.84 2.15 14.22
N GLY A 145 19.21 1.67 15.26
CA GLY A 145 18.99 2.35 16.52
C GLY A 145 18.33 1.39 17.49
N ASP A 146 18.82 1.34 18.72
CA ASP A 146 18.32 0.40 19.74
C ASP A 146 16.92 0.74 20.23
N ASP A 147 16.37 1.92 19.91
CA ASP A 147 15.17 2.49 20.51
C ASP A 147 14.16 3.07 19.48
N LEU A 148 14.13 2.60 18.27
CA LEU A 148 13.20 3.14 17.26
C LEU A 148 11.74 2.65 17.38
N TRP A 149 11.44 1.72 18.34
CA TRP A 149 10.08 1.22 18.66
C TRP A 149 9.98 0.82 20.13
#